data_967ee20350852b8e25a7571d61ff8f62
#
_entry.id   967ee20350852b8e25a7571d61ff8f62
#
_cell.length_a   1.000
_cell.length_b   1.000
_cell.length_c   1.000
_cell.angle_alpha   90.00
_cell.angle_beta   90.00
_cell.angle_gamma   90.00
#
_symmetry.space_group_name_H-M   'P 1'
#
loop_
_entity.id
_entity.type
_entity.pdbx_description
1 polymer ?
#
loop_
_entity_poly.entity_id
_entity_poly.type
_entity_poly.pdbx_seq_one_letter_code
_entity_poly.pdbx_strand_id
1 'polypeptide(L)'
;MAQNSILLDKSLLFAARIVKLNKYLTKEKKETVIAKQIIRSATSIGANANEAIYGQSKADFIAKLQISLKETAETEYWLRLLVLSEFITDKEGNSLLDDCLEIKRILISTLKTAKENK
;
A
#
# COMPACT_ATOMS: atom_id res chain seq x y z
N MET A 1 -7.90 9.52 15.71
CA MET A 1 -7.88 8.26 16.47
C MET A 1 -6.58 7.54 16.23
N ALA A 2 -6.08 6.83 17.24
CA ALA A 2 -4.76 6.19 17.17
C ALA A 2 -4.60 5.23 15.97
N GLN A 3 -5.63 4.43 15.68
CA GLN A 3 -5.57 3.47 14.57
C GLN A 3 -5.46 4.17 13.21
N ASN A 4 -6.17 5.29 13.03
CA ASN A 4 -6.10 6.07 11.79
C ASN A 4 -4.72 6.69 11.61
N SER A 5 -4.12 7.19 12.71
CA SER A 5 -2.76 7.74 12.67
C SER A 5 -1.75 6.65 12.32
N ILE A 6 -1.91 5.45 12.88
CA ILE A 6 -1.04 4.32 12.59
C ILE A 6 -1.12 3.96 11.10
N LEU A 7 -2.34 3.91 10.55
CA LEU A 7 -2.55 3.61 9.13
C LEU A 7 -1.86 4.63 8.24
N LEU A 8 -2.05 5.93 8.54
CA LEU A 8 -1.44 6.99 7.74
C LEU A 8 0.09 6.95 7.81
N ASP A 9 0.64 6.77 9.02
CA ASP A 9 2.09 6.73 9.20
C ASP A 9 2.71 5.54 8.48
N LYS A 10 2.13 4.35 8.63
CA LYS A 10 2.65 3.15 7.99
C LYS A 10 2.53 3.22 6.47
N SER A 11 1.43 3.75 5.97
CA SER A 11 1.21 3.93 4.53
C SER A 11 2.23 4.89 3.93
N LEU A 12 2.52 5.98 4.63
CA LEU A 12 3.50 6.97 4.18
C LEU A 12 4.91 6.40 4.16
N LEU A 13 5.30 5.71 5.25
CA LEU A 13 6.62 5.10 5.34
C LEU A 13 6.81 4.01 4.28
N PHE A 14 5.77 3.20 4.06
CA PHE A 14 5.79 2.17 3.04
C PHE A 14 5.94 2.78 1.64
N ALA A 15 5.18 3.84 1.34
CA ALA A 15 5.29 4.54 0.07
C ALA A 15 6.71 5.06 -0.14
N ALA A 16 7.35 5.59 0.90
CA ALA A 16 8.73 6.07 0.82
C ALA A 16 9.69 4.92 0.47
N ARG A 17 9.47 3.73 1.02
CA ARG A 17 10.27 2.55 0.68
C ARG A 17 10.08 2.18 -0.80
N ILE A 18 8.86 2.27 -1.30
CA ILE A 18 8.58 1.94 -2.70
C ILE A 18 9.16 3.00 -3.65
N VAL A 19 9.22 4.26 -3.23
CA VAL A 19 9.90 5.30 -4.02
C VAL A 19 11.39 4.93 -4.21
N LYS A 20 12.04 4.45 -3.14
CA LYS A 20 13.44 3.99 -3.22
C LYS A 20 13.56 2.78 -4.14
N LEU A 21 12.65 1.82 -4.00
CA LEU A 21 12.62 0.63 -4.86
C LEU A 21 12.46 1.04 -6.32
N ASN A 22 11.56 1.99 -6.59
CA ASN A 22 11.31 2.49 -7.94
C ASN A 22 12.59 3.05 -8.57
N LYS A 23 13.33 3.87 -7.81
CA LYS A 23 14.59 4.43 -8.28
C LYS A 23 15.60 3.33 -8.61
N TYR A 24 15.72 2.33 -7.74
CA TYR A 24 16.60 1.19 -7.96
C TYR A 24 16.23 0.42 -9.22
N LEU A 25 14.94 0.10 -9.38
CA LEU A 25 14.45 -0.65 -10.54
C LEU A 25 14.72 0.10 -11.84
N THR A 26 14.44 1.40 -11.87
CA THR A 26 14.59 2.20 -13.10
C THR A 26 16.05 2.48 -13.43
N LYS A 27 16.86 2.82 -12.45
CA LYS A 27 18.25 3.22 -12.68
C LYS A 27 19.22 2.05 -12.78
N GLU A 28 19.10 1.08 -11.85
CA GLU A 28 20.06 -0.03 -11.80
C GLU A 28 19.61 -1.22 -12.63
N LYS A 29 18.32 -1.55 -12.59
CA LYS A 29 17.79 -2.73 -13.28
C LYS A 29 17.21 -2.42 -14.65
N LYS A 30 17.06 -1.15 -14.98
CA LYS A 30 16.44 -0.70 -16.25
C LYS A 30 15.05 -1.30 -16.44
N GLU A 31 14.35 -1.56 -15.35
CA GLU A 31 13.00 -2.07 -15.34
C GLU A 31 12.05 -0.89 -15.13
N THR A 32 11.22 -0.57 -16.12
CA THR A 32 10.34 0.60 -16.08
C THR A 32 8.85 0.24 -16.06
N VAL A 33 8.49 -0.96 -16.50
CA VAL A 33 7.08 -1.36 -16.62
C VAL A 33 6.50 -1.65 -15.25
N ILE A 34 7.11 -2.59 -14.50
CA ILE A 34 6.64 -2.95 -13.16
C ILE A 34 6.88 -1.79 -12.21
N ALA A 35 8.02 -1.10 -12.36
CA ALA A 35 8.36 0.07 -11.54
C ALA A 35 7.25 1.12 -11.58
N LYS A 36 6.71 1.39 -12.75
CA LYS A 36 5.63 2.36 -12.93
C LYS A 36 4.34 1.90 -12.25
N GLN A 37 4.02 0.61 -12.35
CA GLN A 37 2.81 0.06 -11.76
C GLN A 37 2.88 0.05 -10.23
N ILE A 38 4.01 -0.37 -9.66
CA ILE A 38 4.14 -0.48 -8.21
C ILE A 38 4.17 0.89 -7.53
N ILE A 39 4.82 1.90 -8.13
CA ILE A 39 4.84 3.24 -7.54
C ILE A 39 3.44 3.83 -7.53
N ARG A 40 2.66 3.61 -8.59
CA ARG A 40 1.28 4.07 -8.68
C ARG A 40 0.40 3.42 -7.59
N SER A 41 0.42 2.09 -7.51
CA SER A 41 -0.44 1.38 -6.55
C SER A 41 -0.02 1.66 -5.11
N ALA A 42 1.27 1.64 -4.81
CA ALA A 42 1.75 1.84 -3.44
C ALA A 42 1.49 3.25 -2.93
N THR A 43 1.64 4.28 -3.76
CA THR A 43 1.35 5.66 -3.35
C THR A 43 -0.15 5.90 -3.21
N SER A 44 -0.97 5.14 -3.95
CA SER A 44 -2.44 5.25 -3.87
C SER A 44 -2.99 4.71 -2.55
N ILE A 45 -2.28 3.79 -1.89
CA ILE A 45 -2.71 3.26 -0.59
C ILE A 45 -2.89 4.39 0.42
N GLY A 46 -1.82 5.13 0.67
CA GLY A 46 -1.84 6.22 1.64
C GLY A 46 -2.66 7.41 1.18
N ALA A 47 -2.64 7.72 -0.12
CA ALA A 47 -3.43 8.83 -0.66
C ALA A 47 -4.92 8.61 -0.40
N ASN A 48 -5.43 7.40 -0.67
CA ASN A 48 -6.84 7.09 -0.43
C ASN A 48 -7.17 6.99 1.06
N ALA A 49 -6.27 6.44 1.87
CA ALA A 49 -6.45 6.40 3.31
C ALA A 49 -6.54 7.81 3.90
N ASN A 50 -5.70 8.72 3.42
CA ASN A 50 -5.71 10.11 3.85
C ASN A 50 -7.04 10.79 3.47
N GLU A 51 -7.50 10.58 2.24
CA GLU A 51 -8.79 11.11 1.79
C GLU A 51 -9.96 10.54 2.61
N ALA A 52 -9.88 9.27 3.00
CA ALA A 52 -10.91 8.63 3.82
C ALA A 52 -11.07 9.34 5.16
N ILE A 53 -9.93 9.63 5.81
CA ILE A 53 -9.93 10.25 7.14
C ILE A 53 -10.50 11.69 7.09
N TYR A 54 -10.25 12.40 6.00
CA TYR A 54 -10.76 13.75 5.79
C TYR A 54 -12.08 13.77 4.99
N GLY A 55 -12.70 12.59 4.81
CA GLY A 55 -13.98 12.47 4.11
C GLY A 55 -15.13 13.04 4.91
N GLN A 56 -16.24 13.33 4.21
CA GLN A 56 -17.37 14.04 4.78
C GLN A 56 -18.47 13.12 5.34
N SER A 57 -18.39 11.82 5.06
CA SER A 57 -19.41 10.87 5.50
C SER A 57 -18.77 9.51 5.77
N LYS A 58 -19.52 8.68 6.50
CA LYS A 58 -19.12 7.30 6.75
C LYS A 58 -19.06 6.50 5.44
N ALA A 59 -19.99 6.74 4.53
CA ALA A 59 -20.01 6.07 3.23
C ALA A 59 -18.75 6.42 2.43
N ASP A 60 -18.34 7.68 2.45
CA ASP A 60 -17.12 8.14 1.78
C ASP A 60 -15.89 7.53 2.42
N PHE A 61 -15.84 7.49 3.75
CA PHE A 61 -14.77 6.85 4.51
C PHE A 61 -14.58 5.39 4.08
N ILE A 62 -15.67 4.62 4.06
CA ILE A 62 -15.65 3.20 3.67
C ILE A 62 -15.21 3.07 2.21
N ALA A 63 -15.77 3.88 1.31
CA ALA A 63 -15.46 3.81 -0.11
C ALA A 63 -13.97 4.04 -0.37
N LYS A 64 -13.39 5.06 0.26
CA LYS A 64 -11.97 5.39 0.09
C LYS A 64 -11.06 4.31 0.67
N LEU A 65 -11.40 3.76 1.83
CA LEU A 65 -10.62 2.67 2.43
C LEU A 65 -10.70 1.40 1.60
N GLN A 66 -11.82 1.13 0.94
CA GLN A 66 -11.93 -0.01 0.03
C GLN A 66 -11.00 0.15 -1.17
N ILE A 67 -10.87 1.35 -1.69
CA ILE A 67 -9.91 1.63 -2.77
C ILE A 67 -8.48 1.41 -2.26
N SER A 68 -8.18 1.92 -1.06
CA SER A 68 -6.87 1.73 -0.44
C SER A 68 -6.53 0.25 -0.30
N LEU A 69 -7.49 -0.57 0.15
CA LEU A 69 -7.31 -2.02 0.28
C LEU A 69 -7.04 -2.69 -1.06
N LYS A 70 -7.78 -2.30 -2.09
CA LYS A 70 -7.60 -2.82 -3.45
C LYS A 70 -6.18 -2.51 -3.96
N GLU A 71 -5.73 -1.29 -3.74
CA GLU A 71 -4.38 -0.88 -4.15
C GLU A 71 -3.29 -1.61 -3.36
N THR A 72 -3.57 -1.93 -2.09
CA THR A 72 -2.65 -2.73 -1.27
C THR A 72 -2.50 -4.14 -1.86
N ALA A 73 -3.61 -4.74 -2.26
CA ALA A 73 -3.59 -6.08 -2.89
C ALA A 73 -2.83 -6.04 -4.22
N GLU A 74 -2.99 -4.97 -5.00
CA GLU A 74 -2.25 -4.82 -6.26
C GLU A 74 -0.75 -4.68 -5.99
N THR A 75 -0.37 -3.91 -4.96
CA THR A 75 1.03 -3.72 -4.59
C THR A 75 1.67 -5.05 -4.16
N GLU A 76 0.92 -5.86 -3.42
CA GLU A 76 1.36 -7.21 -3.04
C GLU A 76 1.68 -8.05 -4.29
N TYR A 77 0.81 -7.99 -5.28
CA TYR A 77 1.01 -8.70 -6.55
C TYR A 77 2.33 -8.27 -7.22
N TRP A 78 2.56 -6.97 -7.33
CA TRP A 78 3.78 -6.47 -7.97
C TRP A 78 5.04 -6.86 -7.22
N LEU A 79 4.99 -6.85 -5.88
CA LEU A 79 6.14 -7.27 -5.06
C LEU A 79 6.47 -8.75 -5.29
N ARG A 80 5.44 -9.60 -5.33
CA ARG A 80 5.63 -11.03 -5.59
C ARG A 80 6.22 -11.25 -6.98
N LEU A 81 5.74 -10.51 -7.96
CA LEU A 81 6.26 -10.61 -9.33
C LEU A 81 7.73 -10.19 -9.41
N LEU A 82 8.10 -9.12 -8.71
CA LEU A 82 9.50 -8.66 -8.67
C LEU A 82 10.44 -9.70 -8.08
N VAL A 83 10.00 -10.42 -7.04
CA VAL A 83 10.79 -11.49 -6.44
C VAL A 83 10.91 -12.66 -7.42
N LEU A 84 9.80 -13.12 -7.99
CA LEU A 84 9.78 -14.24 -8.93
C LEU A 84 10.60 -13.96 -10.18
N SER A 85 10.63 -12.70 -10.61
CA SER A 85 11.39 -12.25 -11.77
C SER A 85 12.85 -11.92 -11.46
N GLU A 86 13.23 -12.08 -10.19
CA GLU A 86 14.61 -11.88 -9.73
C GLU A 86 15.11 -10.43 -9.84
N PHE A 87 14.22 -9.44 -9.83
CA PHE A 87 14.60 -8.04 -9.77
C PHE A 87 14.98 -7.61 -8.35
N ILE A 88 14.42 -8.28 -7.34
CA ILE A 88 14.79 -8.09 -5.93
C ILE A 88 14.97 -9.46 -5.28
N THR A 89 15.74 -9.51 -4.21
CA THR A 89 16.01 -10.75 -3.49
C THR A 89 14.79 -11.16 -2.66
N ASP A 90 14.74 -12.44 -2.25
CA ASP A 90 13.71 -12.93 -1.34
C ASP A 90 13.70 -12.12 -0.05
N LYS A 91 14.87 -11.80 0.48
CA LYS A 91 15.00 -11.04 1.72
C LYS A 91 14.39 -9.64 1.59
N GLU A 92 14.73 -8.94 0.52
CA GLU A 92 14.19 -7.60 0.25
C GLU A 92 12.69 -7.65 0.01
N GLY A 93 12.25 -8.63 -0.79
CA GLY A 93 10.84 -8.83 -1.10
C GLY A 93 10.02 -9.14 0.14
N ASN A 94 10.52 -10.03 1.01
CA ASN A 94 9.81 -10.39 2.24
C ASN A 94 9.71 -9.21 3.19
N SER A 95 10.74 -8.38 3.28
CA SER A 95 10.71 -7.18 4.11
C SER A 95 9.61 -6.21 3.65
N LEU A 96 9.53 -5.97 2.36
CA LEU A 96 8.50 -5.10 1.77
C LEU A 96 7.11 -5.72 1.88
N LEU A 97 7.00 -7.03 1.66
CA LEU A 97 5.73 -7.75 1.80
C LEU A 97 5.20 -7.71 3.23
N ASP A 98 6.08 -7.82 4.23
CA ASP A 98 5.67 -7.73 5.63
C ASP A 98 4.98 -6.40 5.91
N ASP A 99 5.54 -5.30 5.43
CA ASP A 99 4.93 -3.97 5.59
C ASP A 99 3.59 -3.88 4.85
N CYS A 100 3.55 -4.40 3.63
CA CYS A 100 2.34 -4.39 2.80
C CYS A 100 1.21 -5.18 3.46
N LEU A 101 1.52 -6.37 3.97
CA LEU A 101 0.54 -7.25 4.61
C LEU A 101 0.06 -6.68 5.95
N GLU A 102 0.93 -5.98 6.67
CA GLU A 102 0.53 -5.29 7.90
C GLU A 102 -0.51 -4.19 7.59
N ILE A 103 -0.25 -3.39 6.57
CA ILE A 103 -1.20 -2.35 6.14
C ILE A 103 -2.52 -3.00 5.73
N LYS A 104 -2.45 -4.10 4.99
CA LYS A 104 -3.63 -4.85 4.55
C LYS A 104 -4.48 -5.28 5.75
N ARG A 105 -3.84 -5.82 6.80
CA ARG A 105 -4.55 -6.25 8.02
C ARG A 105 -5.24 -5.08 8.72
N ILE A 106 -4.56 -3.94 8.81
CA ILE A 106 -5.11 -2.73 9.42
C ILE A 106 -6.33 -2.26 8.63
N LEU A 107 -6.24 -2.23 7.30
CA LEU A 107 -7.34 -1.81 6.44
C LEU A 107 -8.55 -2.74 6.58
N ILE A 108 -8.33 -4.05 6.58
CA ILE A 108 -9.40 -5.04 6.74
C ILE A 108 -10.10 -4.85 8.09
N SER A 109 -9.32 -4.70 9.17
CA SER A 109 -9.84 -4.49 10.51
C SER A 109 -10.64 -3.19 10.61
N THR A 110 -10.10 -2.10 10.06
CA THR A 110 -10.77 -0.79 10.08
C THR A 110 -12.08 -0.82 9.30
N LEU A 111 -12.08 -1.44 8.13
CA LEU A 111 -13.28 -1.57 7.31
C LEU A 111 -14.35 -2.41 8.01
N LYS A 112 -13.95 -3.51 8.63
CA LYS A 112 -14.88 -4.36 9.37
C LYS A 112 -15.56 -3.57 10.49
N THR A 113 -14.79 -2.85 11.28
CA THR A 113 -15.31 -2.01 12.36
C THR A 113 -16.26 -0.95 11.82
N ALA A 114 -15.87 -0.26 10.76
CA ALA A 114 -16.69 0.80 10.17
C ALA A 114 -18.03 0.28 9.65
N LYS A 115 -18.03 -0.91 9.05
CA LYS A 115 -19.27 -1.50 8.50
C LYS A 115 -20.18 -2.03 9.60
N GLU A 116 -19.65 -2.45 10.73
CA GLU A 116 -20.44 -2.94 11.86
C GLU A 116 -21.07 -1.80 12.66
N ASN A 117 -20.45 -0.64 12.68
CA ASN A 117 -20.92 0.53 13.42
C ASN A 117 -21.91 1.31 12.56
N LYS A 118 -23.18 1.30 12.96
CA LYS A 118 -24.23 1.98 12.23
C LYS A 118 -24.53 3.40 12.72
#